data_4a532e73ecf8e2a8e02e1b74ac4c366c
#
_entry.id   4a532e73ecf8e2a8e02e1b74ac4c366c
#
_cell.length_a   1.000
_cell.length_b   1.000
_cell.length_c   1.000
_cell.angle_alpha   90.00
_cell.angle_beta   90.00
_cell.angle_gamma   90.00
#
_symmetry.space_group_name_H-M   'P 1'
#
loop_
_entity.id
_entity.type
_entity.pdbx_description
1 polymer ?
#
loop_
_entity_poly.entity_id
_entity_poly.type
_entity_poly.pdbx_seq_one_letter_code
_entity_poly.pdbx_strand_id
1 'polypeptide(L)'
;QELGKEVPENGVLLDAVLADSQGKPYAMPDVIGIYEKDDGVLWKHYDYRSERKDVRRDRQLIVTTTAAIGNYDYAINWIFHQDGSLDVRADLHGIVLAQGSDSVTTANRDTYGKLIAKNIVGVNHQHFFNFRLDLDVDGEANMPMEMTVQSLPIGANNPQGNAFVAKDAPLTTEKSAVRDLSMAENRKWAIASTTRKNQLGAPTSYMLMPSGN
;
A
#
# COMPACT_ATOMS: atom_id res chain seq x y z
N GLN A 1 -7.71 -16.81 -12.43
CA GLN A 1 -6.57 -16.17 -13.12
C GLN A 1 -5.97 -17.13 -14.15
N GLU A 2 -5.18 -16.60 -15.07
CA GLU A 2 -4.54 -17.39 -16.13
C GLU A 2 -3.06 -17.01 -16.26
N LEU A 3 -2.19 -18.01 -16.48
CA LEU A 3 -0.80 -17.77 -16.80
C LEU A 3 -0.66 -17.11 -18.19
N GLY A 4 0.26 -16.15 -18.30
CA GLY A 4 0.45 -15.35 -19.51
C GLY A 4 -0.58 -14.23 -19.67
N LYS A 5 -1.51 -14.06 -18.70
CA LYS A 5 -2.49 -12.97 -18.65
C LYS A 5 -2.35 -12.18 -17.35
N GLU A 6 -3.15 -12.47 -16.31
CA GLU A 6 -3.05 -11.78 -15.02
C GLU A 6 -1.78 -12.16 -14.27
N VAL A 7 -1.33 -13.39 -14.44
CA VAL A 7 -0.10 -13.91 -13.84
C VAL A 7 0.89 -14.24 -14.95
N PRO A 8 2.15 -13.79 -14.87
CA PRO A 8 3.17 -14.11 -15.87
C PRO A 8 3.37 -15.63 -16.04
N GLU A 9 3.88 -16.05 -17.20
CA GLU A 9 4.12 -17.47 -17.50
C GLU A 9 5.07 -18.19 -16.53
N ASN A 10 5.97 -17.45 -15.88
CA ASN A 10 6.87 -17.97 -14.86
C ASN A 10 6.24 -18.09 -13.47
N GLY A 11 4.95 -17.76 -13.34
CA GLY A 11 4.21 -17.83 -12.08
C GLY A 11 3.63 -19.20 -11.80
N VAL A 12 3.00 -19.29 -10.64
CA VAL A 12 2.25 -20.46 -10.16
C VAL A 12 0.85 -20.01 -9.76
N LEU A 13 -0.15 -20.81 -10.09
CA LEU A 13 -1.53 -20.59 -9.67
C LEU A 13 -1.89 -21.59 -8.56
N LEU A 14 -2.63 -21.11 -7.56
CA LEU A 14 -3.12 -21.90 -6.45
C LEU A 14 -4.64 -21.78 -6.32
N ASP A 15 -5.25 -22.89 -5.94
CA ASP A 15 -6.67 -22.95 -5.59
C ASP A 15 -6.89 -22.42 -4.17
N ALA A 16 -8.09 -21.94 -3.89
CA ALA A 16 -8.53 -21.61 -2.55
C ALA A 16 -9.94 -22.12 -2.27
N VAL A 17 -10.26 -22.27 -0.99
CA VAL A 17 -11.62 -22.52 -0.52
C VAL A 17 -12.19 -21.21 0.01
N LEU A 18 -13.20 -20.69 -0.64
CA LEU A 18 -13.89 -19.47 -0.28
C LEU A 18 -15.27 -19.79 0.31
N ALA A 19 -15.94 -18.80 0.87
CA ALA A 19 -17.32 -18.91 1.35
C ALA A 19 -18.26 -18.07 0.49
N ASP A 20 -19.42 -18.62 0.17
CA ASP A 20 -20.48 -17.86 -0.47
C ASP A 20 -21.18 -16.90 0.51
N SER A 21 -22.19 -16.16 0.05
CA SER A 21 -22.96 -15.22 0.87
C SER A 21 -23.73 -15.85 2.02
N GLN A 22 -23.86 -17.17 2.04
CA GLN A 22 -24.51 -17.94 3.11
C GLN A 22 -23.50 -18.63 4.04
N GLY A 23 -22.20 -18.40 3.81
CA GLY A 23 -21.12 -19.03 4.55
C GLY A 23 -20.80 -20.47 4.13
N LYS A 24 -21.37 -20.96 3.03
CA LYS A 24 -21.08 -22.30 2.52
C LYS A 24 -19.75 -22.33 1.79
N PRO A 25 -18.81 -23.24 2.17
CA PRO A 25 -17.52 -23.32 1.49
C PRO A 25 -17.66 -23.86 0.07
N TYR A 26 -16.86 -23.29 -0.85
CA TYR A 26 -16.70 -23.80 -2.22
C TYR A 26 -15.24 -23.67 -2.66
N ALA A 27 -14.77 -24.63 -3.46
CA ALA A 27 -13.44 -24.57 -4.06
C ALA A 27 -13.44 -23.64 -5.28
N MET A 28 -12.45 -22.77 -5.35
CA MET A 28 -12.22 -21.87 -6.47
C MET A 28 -10.82 -22.14 -7.03
N PRO A 29 -10.70 -22.67 -8.27
CA PRO A 29 -9.39 -22.94 -8.85
C PRO A 29 -8.71 -21.64 -9.30
N ASP A 30 -7.38 -21.67 -9.34
CA ASP A 30 -6.52 -20.63 -9.93
C ASP A 30 -6.79 -19.21 -9.40
N VAL A 31 -7.14 -19.07 -8.13
CA VAL A 31 -7.56 -17.78 -7.55
C VAL A 31 -6.38 -16.98 -6.98
N ILE A 32 -5.28 -17.63 -6.64
CA ILE A 32 -4.07 -16.99 -6.13
C ILE A 32 -2.94 -17.18 -7.13
N GLY A 33 -2.36 -16.08 -7.60
CA GLY A 33 -1.15 -16.08 -8.43
C GLY A 33 0.07 -15.75 -7.59
N ILE A 34 1.18 -16.48 -7.82
CA ILE A 34 2.48 -16.22 -7.17
C ILE A 34 3.54 -16.15 -8.26
N TYR A 35 4.30 -15.06 -8.30
CA TYR A 35 5.36 -14.90 -9.29
C TYR A 35 6.47 -13.95 -8.81
N GLU A 36 7.64 -14.08 -9.43
CA GLU A 36 8.76 -13.18 -9.23
C GLU A 36 8.77 -12.11 -10.32
N LYS A 37 8.97 -10.85 -9.92
CA LYS A 37 9.09 -9.69 -10.80
C LYS A 37 10.46 -9.04 -10.63
N ASP A 38 11.10 -8.66 -11.72
CA ASP A 38 12.25 -7.75 -11.72
C ASP A 38 11.73 -6.30 -11.83
N ASP A 39 11.99 -5.47 -10.81
CA ASP A 39 11.52 -4.07 -10.75
C ASP A 39 12.66 -3.05 -10.92
N GLY A 40 13.74 -3.46 -11.59
CA GLY A 40 14.82 -2.57 -11.95
C GLY A 40 16.02 -2.65 -11.00
N VAL A 41 16.61 -1.50 -10.69
CA VAL A 41 17.79 -1.42 -9.84
C VAL A 41 17.39 -1.13 -8.41
N LEU A 42 17.64 -2.09 -7.50
CA LEU A 42 17.44 -1.92 -6.08
C LEU A 42 18.51 -1.00 -5.48
N TRP A 43 19.74 -1.23 -5.84
CA TRP A 43 20.87 -0.53 -5.27
C TRP A 43 22.02 -0.43 -6.27
N LYS A 44 22.70 0.73 -6.25
CA LYS A 44 23.89 0.96 -7.07
C LYS A 44 24.86 1.84 -6.33
N HIS A 45 26.12 1.46 -6.28
CA HIS A 45 27.22 2.26 -5.76
C HIS A 45 28.44 2.20 -6.71
N TYR A 46 29.10 3.32 -6.88
CA TYR A 46 30.41 3.43 -7.51
C TYR A 46 31.37 4.09 -6.54
N ASP A 47 32.39 3.34 -6.10
CA ASP A 47 33.47 3.87 -5.30
C ASP A 47 34.57 4.39 -6.23
N TYR A 48 34.71 5.69 -6.32
CA TYR A 48 35.67 6.35 -7.20
C TYR A 48 37.14 6.11 -6.81
N ARG A 49 37.42 5.71 -5.58
CA ARG A 49 38.78 5.46 -5.06
C ARG A 49 39.29 4.08 -5.50
N SER A 50 38.43 3.09 -5.40
CA SER A 50 38.73 1.70 -5.80
C SER A 50 38.26 1.37 -7.21
N GLU A 51 37.56 2.30 -7.88
CA GLU A 51 36.90 2.10 -9.18
C GLU A 51 35.91 0.94 -9.19
N ARG A 52 35.47 0.51 -8.00
CA ARG A 52 34.56 -0.61 -7.84
C ARG A 52 33.12 -0.15 -8.06
N LYS A 53 32.41 -0.94 -8.86
CA LYS A 53 30.98 -0.76 -9.13
C LYS A 53 30.21 -1.96 -8.64
N ASP A 54 29.26 -1.73 -7.75
CA ASP A 54 28.27 -2.71 -7.28
C ASP A 54 26.88 -2.32 -7.75
N VAL A 55 26.12 -3.30 -8.24
CA VAL A 55 24.73 -3.13 -8.69
C VAL A 55 23.93 -4.34 -8.22
N ARG A 56 22.73 -4.11 -7.69
CA ARG A 56 21.77 -5.16 -7.32
C ARG A 56 20.44 -4.88 -8.00
N ARG A 57 19.81 -5.95 -8.50
CA ARG A 57 18.46 -5.90 -9.07
C ARG A 57 17.43 -5.96 -7.96
N ASP A 58 16.35 -5.21 -8.12
CA ASP A 58 15.15 -5.35 -7.30
C ASP A 58 14.35 -6.56 -7.77
N ARG A 59 14.30 -7.58 -6.93
CA ARG A 59 13.52 -8.79 -7.18
C ARG A 59 12.41 -8.85 -6.14
N GLN A 60 11.18 -8.86 -6.60
CA GLN A 60 9.97 -8.86 -5.80
C GLN A 60 9.25 -10.19 -5.94
N LEU A 61 8.79 -10.75 -4.81
CA LEU A 61 7.83 -11.85 -4.84
C LEU A 61 6.43 -11.26 -4.72
N ILE A 62 5.58 -11.55 -5.68
CA ILE A 62 4.21 -11.04 -5.73
C ILE A 62 3.23 -12.17 -5.49
N VAL A 63 2.32 -11.97 -4.54
CA VAL A 63 1.15 -12.80 -4.33
C VAL A 63 -0.08 -11.97 -4.71
N THR A 64 -0.83 -12.41 -5.70
CA THR A 64 -1.94 -11.65 -6.27
C THR A 64 -3.22 -12.43 -6.29
N THR A 65 -4.34 -11.73 -6.12
CA THR A 65 -5.69 -12.26 -6.36
C THR A 65 -6.53 -11.20 -7.04
N THR A 66 -7.41 -11.63 -7.94
CA THR A 66 -8.31 -10.72 -8.67
C THR A 66 -9.76 -11.07 -8.35
N ALA A 67 -10.55 -10.06 -8.03
CA ALA A 67 -11.99 -10.20 -7.78
C ALA A 67 -12.79 -9.30 -8.71
N ALA A 68 -13.76 -9.87 -9.42
CA ALA A 68 -14.72 -9.12 -10.22
C ALA A 68 -15.92 -8.73 -9.35
N ILE A 69 -16.20 -7.43 -9.25
CA ILE A 69 -17.29 -6.87 -8.46
C ILE A 69 -18.07 -5.87 -9.33
N GLY A 70 -19.21 -6.29 -9.84
CA GLY A 70 -20.00 -5.50 -10.79
C GLY A 70 -19.23 -5.24 -12.09
N ASN A 71 -18.98 -3.97 -12.43
CA ASN A 71 -18.24 -3.59 -13.63
C ASN A 71 -16.72 -3.49 -13.41
N TYR A 72 -16.25 -3.79 -12.21
CA TYR A 72 -14.85 -3.58 -11.84
C TYR A 72 -14.15 -4.88 -11.52
N ASP A 73 -12.87 -4.91 -11.85
CA ASP A 73 -11.95 -5.98 -11.54
C ASP A 73 -10.84 -5.41 -10.66
N TYR A 74 -10.71 -5.93 -9.44
CA TYR A 74 -9.74 -5.48 -8.47
C TYR A 74 -8.66 -6.53 -8.30
N ALA A 75 -7.42 -6.18 -8.62
CA ALA A 75 -6.27 -7.02 -8.29
C ALA A 75 -5.64 -6.51 -6.97
N ILE A 76 -5.61 -7.38 -5.98
CA ILE A 76 -4.92 -7.12 -4.71
C ILE A 76 -3.59 -7.84 -4.76
N ASN A 77 -2.53 -7.07 -4.64
CA ASN A 77 -1.15 -7.54 -4.74
C ASN A 77 -0.44 -7.36 -3.40
N TRP A 78 0.12 -8.43 -2.87
CA TRP A 78 1.06 -8.45 -1.76
C TRP A 78 2.46 -8.56 -2.35
N ILE A 79 3.28 -7.53 -2.21
CA ILE A 79 4.57 -7.40 -2.85
C ILE A 79 5.65 -7.46 -1.77
N PHE A 80 6.39 -8.57 -1.75
CA PHE A 80 7.47 -8.81 -0.80
C PHE A 80 8.80 -8.37 -1.41
N HIS A 81 9.50 -7.49 -0.72
CA HIS A 81 10.78 -6.95 -1.12
C HIS A 81 11.96 -7.64 -0.43
N GLN A 82 13.16 -7.52 -1.03
CA GLN A 82 14.37 -8.15 -0.51
C GLN A 82 14.89 -7.54 0.80
N ASP A 83 14.46 -6.33 1.15
CA ASP A 83 14.79 -5.65 2.41
C ASP A 83 13.84 -6.01 3.56
N GLY A 84 12.84 -6.86 3.30
CA GLY A 84 11.83 -7.28 4.26
C GLY A 84 10.62 -6.34 4.33
N SER A 85 10.56 -5.29 3.50
CA SER A 85 9.35 -4.50 3.37
C SER A 85 8.26 -5.24 2.59
N LEU A 86 7.01 -4.86 2.83
CA LEU A 86 5.83 -5.44 2.21
C LEU A 86 4.91 -4.31 1.75
N ASP A 87 4.62 -4.27 0.46
CA ASP A 87 3.61 -3.39 -0.09
C ASP A 87 2.29 -4.13 -0.30
N VAL A 88 1.18 -3.47 -0.01
CA VAL A 88 -0.16 -3.92 -0.39
C VAL A 88 -0.72 -2.94 -1.39
N ARG A 89 -0.94 -3.41 -2.62
CA ARG A 89 -1.40 -2.58 -3.73
C ARG A 89 -2.73 -3.10 -4.27
N ALA A 90 -3.70 -2.21 -4.44
CA ALA A 90 -4.93 -2.48 -5.17
C ALA A 90 -4.84 -1.84 -6.56
N ASP A 91 -4.89 -2.66 -7.61
CA ASP A 91 -4.98 -2.20 -8.99
C ASP A 91 -6.46 -2.28 -9.44
N LEU A 92 -6.96 -1.18 -9.96
CA LEU A 92 -8.36 -1.02 -10.32
C LEU A 92 -8.51 -1.10 -11.83
N HIS A 93 -9.20 -2.15 -12.27
CA HIS A 93 -9.50 -2.43 -13.67
C HIS A 93 -11.01 -2.48 -13.90
N GLY A 94 -11.42 -2.87 -15.10
CA GLY A 94 -12.82 -3.08 -15.46
C GLY A 94 -13.36 -1.99 -16.38
N ILE A 95 -14.67 -1.79 -16.33
CA ILE A 95 -15.40 -0.90 -17.23
C ILE A 95 -16.06 0.21 -16.41
N VAL A 96 -15.93 1.45 -16.87
CA VAL A 96 -16.55 2.61 -16.21
C VAL A 96 -18.06 2.41 -16.02
N LEU A 97 -18.57 2.71 -14.83
CA LEU A 97 -20.00 2.72 -14.55
C LEU A 97 -20.66 3.85 -15.35
N ALA A 98 -21.52 3.47 -16.30
CA ALA A 98 -22.20 4.40 -17.18
C ALA A 98 -23.71 4.47 -16.87
N GLN A 99 -24.29 5.64 -17.07
CA GLN A 99 -25.69 5.93 -16.94
C GLN A 99 -26.20 6.68 -18.18
N GLY A 100 -27.44 6.43 -18.57
CA GLY A 100 -28.13 7.23 -19.60
C GLY A 100 -28.35 8.67 -19.14
N SER A 101 -28.22 9.62 -20.06
CA SER A 101 -28.40 11.05 -19.79
C SER A 101 -29.07 11.72 -21.02
N ASP A 102 -29.79 12.78 -20.78
CA ASP A 102 -30.34 13.63 -21.87
C ASP A 102 -29.27 14.53 -22.50
N SER A 103 -28.10 14.60 -21.94
CA SER A 103 -26.98 15.40 -22.43
C SER A 103 -26.38 14.80 -23.69
N VAL A 104 -26.31 15.60 -24.76
CA VAL A 104 -25.71 15.18 -26.04
C VAL A 104 -24.35 15.83 -26.32
N THR A 105 -24.02 16.90 -25.58
CA THR A 105 -22.77 17.65 -25.68
C THR A 105 -22.28 18.06 -24.29
N THR A 106 -21.03 18.40 -24.18
CA THR A 106 -20.41 18.88 -22.93
C THR A 106 -20.89 20.28 -22.51
N ALA A 107 -21.65 20.97 -23.35
CA ALA A 107 -22.26 22.24 -23.00
C ALA A 107 -23.36 22.09 -21.93
N ASN A 108 -24.05 20.95 -21.92
CA ASN A 108 -25.02 20.57 -20.89
C ASN A 108 -24.28 19.68 -19.88
N ARG A 109 -23.68 20.29 -18.85
CA ARG A 109 -22.96 19.55 -17.81
C ARG A 109 -23.94 18.74 -16.99
N ASP A 110 -23.64 17.42 -16.93
CA ASP A 110 -24.24 16.58 -15.92
C ASP A 110 -23.53 16.85 -14.57
N THR A 111 -24.32 17.07 -13.52
CA THR A 111 -23.79 17.47 -12.21
C THR A 111 -23.05 16.30 -11.52
N TYR A 112 -23.48 15.08 -11.80
CA TYR A 112 -23.02 13.88 -11.07
C TYR A 112 -22.13 12.96 -11.90
N GLY A 113 -21.63 13.43 -13.03
CA GLY A 113 -20.80 12.64 -13.88
C GLY A 113 -20.15 13.43 -15.01
N LYS A 114 -19.48 12.72 -15.90
CA LYS A 114 -18.85 13.27 -17.09
C LYS A 114 -19.43 12.60 -18.33
N LEU A 115 -19.86 13.42 -19.31
CA LEU A 115 -20.31 12.89 -20.60
C LEU A 115 -19.13 12.18 -21.30
N ILE A 116 -19.28 10.89 -21.56
CA ILE A 116 -18.26 10.03 -22.19
C ILE A 116 -18.66 9.65 -23.63
N ALA A 117 -19.93 9.68 -23.94
CA ALA A 117 -20.49 9.59 -25.29
C ALA A 117 -21.84 10.30 -25.34
N LYS A 118 -22.42 10.46 -26.53
CA LYS A 118 -23.76 11.04 -26.69
C LYS A 118 -24.76 10.25 -25.83
N ASN A 119 -25.49 10.95 -24.96
CA ASN A 119 -26.47 10.40 -24.04
C ASN A 119 -25.90 9.37 -23.00
N ILE A 120 -24.58 9.36 -22.80
CA ILE A 120 -23.94 8.45 -21.83
C ILE A 120 -23.02 9.24 -20.93
N VAL A 121 -23.23 9.12 -19.63
CA VAL A 121 -22.44 9.76 -18.58
C VAL A 121 -21.72 8.69 -17.75
N GLY A 122 -20.41 8.85 -17.58
CA GLY A 122 -19.65 8.15 -16.54
C GLY A 122 -19.94 8.78 -15.20
N VAL A 123 -20.53 8.02 -14.28
CA VAL A 123 -21.00 8.52 -12.98
C VAL A 123 -19.84 8.74 -12.03
N ASN A 124 -19.82 9.90 -11.34
CA ASN A 124 -18.85 10.16 -10.28
C ASN A 124 -19.11 9.21 -9.11
N HIS A 125 -18.08 8.50 -8.68
CA HIS A 125 -18.12 7.60 -7.52
C HIS A 125 -16.73 7.44 -6.92
N GLN A 126 -16.65 6.83 -5.75
CA GLN A 126 -15.41 6.59 -5.02
C GLN A 126 -15.30 5.11 -4.65
N HIS A 127 -14.07 4.63 -4.60
CA HIS A 127 -13.72 3.29 -4.11
C HIS A 127 -12.90 3.44 -2.83
N PHE A 128 -13.24 2.67 -1.81
CA PHE A 128 -12.53 2.65 -0.54
C PHE A 128 -12.01 1.25 -0.28
N PHE A 129 -10.71 1.14 0.01
CA PHE A 129 -10.07 -0.10 0.41
C PHE A 129 -9.74 -0.03 1.89
N ASN A 130 -10.14 -1.05 2.64
CA ASN A 130 -9.85 -1.19 4.05
C ASN A 130 -9.05 -2.46 4.26
N PHE A 131 -7.84 -2.32 4.79
CA PHE A 131 -6.97 -3.42 5.16
C PHE A 131 -6.92 -3.54 6.68
N ARG A 132 -7.35 -4.68 7.21
CA ARG A 132 -7.15 -5.05 8.59
C ARG A 132 -5.84 -5.80 8.72
N LEU A 133 -4.92 -5.26 9.52
CA LEU A 133 -3.63 -5.88 9.80
C LEU A 133 -3.63 -6.40 11.24
N ASP A 134 -3.20 -7.64 11.41
CA ASP A 134 -2.93 -8.28 12.69
C ASP A 134 -1.45 -8.65 12.69
N LEU A 135 -0.65 -7.88 13.44
CA LEU A 135 0.80 -7.90 13.37
C LEU A 135 1.38 -8.38 14.70
N ASP A 136 2.05 -9.52 14.66
CA ASP A 136 2.82 -10.07 15.77
C ASP A 136 4.32 -9.79 15.56
N VAL A 137 4.75 -8.59 15.95
CA VAL A 137 6.15 -8.18 15.78
C VAL A 137 7.01 -8.79 16.87
N ASP A 138 7.70 -9.89 16.54
CA ASP A 138 8.51 -10.68 17.47
C ASP A 138 7.71 -11.14 18.73
N GLY A 139 6.44 -11.45 18.56
CA GLY A 139 5.50 -11.92 19.57
C GLY A 139 4.28 -11.00 19.73
N GLU A 140 3.31 -11.43 20.53
CA GLU A 140 2.00 -10.78 20.70
C GLU A 140 2.04 -9.44 21.45
N ALA A 141 3.09 -9.20 22.25
CA ALA A 141 3.23 -8.00 23.07
C ALA A 141 3.74 -6.82 22.24
N ASN A 142 2.80 -6.08 21.65
CA ASN A 142 3.08 -4.97 20.73
C ASN A 142 2.51 -3.65 21.23
N MET A 143 3.12 -2.54 20.82
CA MET A 143 2.70 -1.18 21.10
C MET A 143 2.61 -0.37 19.81
N PRO A 144 1.45 0.19 19.45
CA PRO A 144 1.36 1.16 18.37
C PRO A 144 2.04 2.47 18.77
N MET A 145 2.84 2.99 17.85
CA MET A 145 3.60 4.23 18.01
C MET A 145 3.23 5.21 16.90
N GLU A 146 3.18 6.48 17.23
CA GLU A 146 3.14 7.58 16.25
C GLU A 146 4.54 8.18 16.11
N MET A 147 4.95 8.42 14.87
CA MET A 147 6.21 9.06 14.53
C MET A 147 5.93 10.34 13.75
N THR A 148 6.51 11.46 14.17
CA THR A 148 6.39 12.76 13.49
C THR A 148 7.76 13.42 13.34
N VAL A 149 7.86 14.33 12.38
CA VAL A 149 9.04 15.18 12.19
C VAL A 149 8.68 16.61 12.58
N GLN A 150 9.48 17.20 13.43
CA GLN A 150 9.28 18.58 13.90
C GLN A 150 10.53 19.44 13.62
N SER A 151 10.31 20.59 12.99
CA SER A 151 11.36 21.59 12.84
C SER A 151 11.69 22.21 14.20
N LEU A 152 12.97 22.42 14.47
CA LEU A 152 13.40 23.15 15.65
C LEU A 152 13.29 24.66 15.42
N PRO A 153 12.93 25.44 16.45
CA PRO A 153 12.89 26.90 16.33
C PRO A 153 14.27 27.46 16.07
N ILE A 154 14.30 28.57 15.37
CA ILE A 154 15.57 29.35 15.18
C ILE A 154 16.03 29.83 16.54
N GLY A 155 17.34 29.68 16.85
CA GLY A 155 17.93 30.02 18.10
C GLY A 155 19.40 29.64 18.14
N ALA A 156 20.02 29.72 19.32
CA ALA A 156 21.45 29.43 19.49
C ALA A 156 21.87 28.02 18.99
N ASN A 157 21.01 27.06 19.17
CA ASN A 157 21.25 25.67 18.73
C ASN A 157 20.78 25.38 17.30
N ASN A 158 20.09 26.31 16.65
CA ASN A 158 19.60 26.19 15.27
C ASN A 158 19.59 27.59 14.61
N PRO A 159 20.77 28.25 14.48
CA PRO A 159 20.85 29.65 14.01
C PRO A 159 20.40 29.82 12.55
N GLN A 160 20.41 28.75 11.75
CA GLN A 160 20.03 28.76 10.33
C GLN A 160 18.63 28.26 10.09
N GLY A 161 17.92 27.77 11.10
CA GLY A 161 16.53 27.26 10.98
C GLY A 161 16.38 26.00 10.14
N ASN A 162 17.44 25.22 9.96
CA ASN A 162 17.45 24.02 9.11
C ASN A 162 17.49 22.69 9.88
N ALA A 163 17.45 22.74 11.20
CA ALA A 163 17.41 21.54 12.03
C ALA A 163 15.98 21.06 12.29
N PHE A 164 15.80 19.75 12.29
CA PHE A 164 14.56 19.06 12.64
C PHE A 164 14.87 17.79 13.42
N VAL A 165 13.88 17.27 14.12
CA VAL A 165 13.96 16.05 14.93
C VAL A 165 12.78 15.12 14.63
N ALA A 166 13.02 13.83 14.71
CA ALA A 166 11.94 12.85 14.78
C ALA A 166 11.45 12.76 16.22
N LYS A 167 10.14 12.60 16.39
CA LYS A 167 9.49 12.34 17.68
C LYS A 167 8.64 11.12 17.57
N ASP A 168 8.80 10.24 18.55
CA ASP A 168 8.05 9.01 18.70
C ASP A 168 7.17 9.11 19.96
N ALA A 169 5.93 8.68 19.85
CA ALA A 169 4.98 8.67 20.96
C ALA A 169 4.16 7.37 20.95
N PRO A 170 4.07 6.65 22.10
CA PRO A 170 3.20 5.50 22.19
C PRO A 170 1.73 5.93 22.18
N LEU A 171 0.90 5.17 21.45
CA LEU A 171 -0.54 5.33 21.39
C LEU A 171 -1.16 4.35 22.39
N THR A 172 -1.37 4.80 23.62
CA THR A 172 -1.75 3.93 24.75
C THR A 172 -3.25 3.65 24.85
N THR A 173 -4.08 4.38 24.14
CA THR A 173 -5.54 4.19 24.08
C THR A 173 -6.06 4.46 22.68
N GLU A 174 -7.15 3.82 22.29
CA GLU A 174 -7.83 4.07 21.00
C GLU A 174 -8.19 5.55 20.84
N LYS A 175 -8.71 6.18 21.90
CA LYS A 175 -9.06 7.61 21.87
C LYS A 175 -7.85 8.51 21.59
N SER A 176 -6.69 8.18 22.15
CA SER A 176 -5.44 8.93 21.90
C SER A 176 -4.83 8.62 20.51
N ALA A 177 -5.28 7.54 19.86
CA ALA A 177 -4.80 7.09 18.56
C ALA A 177 -5.58 7.68 17.36
N VAL A 178 -6.68 8.39 17.61
CA VAL A 178 -7.44 9.05 16.53
C VAL A 178 -6.60 10.19 15.94
N ARG A 179 -6.16 10.03 14.70
CA ARG A 179 -5.29 10.97 13.98
C ARG A 179 -5.64 11.01 12.51
N ASP A 180 -5.48 12.18 11.91
CA ASP A 180 -5.47 12.35 10.47
C ASP A 180 -4.06 12.19 9.91
N LEU A 181 -3.97 11.85 8.63
CA LEU A 181 -2.72 11.93 7.89
C LEU A 181 -2.20 13.38 7.95
N SER A 182 -0.89 13.54 8.16
CA SER A 182 -0.22 14.84 8.14
C SER A 182 1.07 14.75 7.33
N MET A 183 1.02 15.19 6.09
CA MET A 183 2.20 15.28 5.23
C MET A 183 3.18 16.33 5.75
N ALA A 184 2.67 17.41 6.37
CA ALA A 184 3.50 18.48 6.93
C ALA A 184 4.39 17.99 8.09
N GLU A 185 3.88 17.05 8.89
CA GLU A 185 4.62 16.45 10.00
C GLU A 185 5.30 15.13 9.62
N ASN A 186 5.19 14.72 8.35
CA ASN A 186 5.63 13.39 7.89
C ASN A 186 5.17 12.27 8.83
N ARG A 187 3.89 12.34 9.27
CA ARG A 187 3.32 11.42 10.26
C ARG A 187 3.26 10.01 9.72
N LYS A 188 3.77 9.09 10.50
CA LYS A 188 3.77 7.65 10.26
C LYS A 188 3.39 6.92 11.53
N TRP A 189 3.04 5.65 11.40
CA TRP A 189 2.78 4.79 12.54
C TRP A 189 3.71 3.60 12.49
N ALA A 190 4.03 3.07 13.66
CA ALA A 190 4.76 1.83 13.78
C ALA A 190 4.07 0.91 14.79
N ILE A 191 4.18 -0.39 14.56
CA ILE A 191 3.84 -1.40 15.54
C ILE A 191 5.15 -1.96 16.08
N ALA A 192 5.45 -1.69 17.34
CA ALA A 192 6.72 -2.03 17.96
C ALA A 192 6.57 -3.14 18.99
N SER A 193 7.50 -4.08 19.03
CA SER A 193 7.57 -5.08 20.09
C SER A 193 7.90 -4.40 21.42
N THR A 194 7.19 -4.77 22.48
CA THR A 194 7.49 -4.30 23.84
C THR A 194 8.53 -5.17 24.56
N THR A 195 8.84 -6.32 24.01
CA THR A 195 9.72 -7.32 24.64
C THR A 195 11.03 -7.57 23.88
N ARG A 196 11.07 -7.27 22.59
CA ARG A 196 12.24 -7.53 21.74
C ARG A 196 12.89 -6.24 21.28
N LYS A 197 14.22 -6.27 21.23
CA LYS A 197 15.06 -5.16 20.78
C LYS A 197 16.09 -5.66 19.78
N ASN A 198 16.46 -4.81 18.85
CA ASN A 198 17.58 -5.06 17.95
C ASN A 198 18.93 -4.91 18.68
N GLN A 199 20.04 -5.18 17.98
CA GLN A 199 21.40 -5.09 18.54
C GLN A 199 21.77 -3.68 19.03
N LEU A 200 21.07 -2.63 18.56
CA LEU A 200 21.29 -1.24 18.97
C LEU A 200 20.40 -0.83 20.15
N GLY A 201 19.57 -1.75 20.68
CA GLY A 201 18.69 -1.49 21.81
C GLY A 201 17.36 -0.84 21.45
N ALA A 202 17.07 -0.61 20.16
CA ALA A 202 15.77 -0.12 19.70
C ALA A 202 14.77 -1.28 19.60
N PRO A 203 13.47 -1.07 19.92
CA PRO A 203 12.43 -2.06 19.68
C PRO A 203 12.39 -2.49 18.22
N THR A 204 12.20 -3.79 17.97
CA THR A 204 11.86 -4.25 16.62
C THR A 204 10.46 -3.77 16.26
N SER A 205 10.25 -3.34 15.02
CA SER A 205 8.97 -2.76 14.62
C SER A 205 8.71 -2.87 13.12
N TYR A 206 7.44 -2.92 12.75
CA TYR A 206 7.00 -2.58 11.40
C TYR A 206 6.50 -1.14 11.36
N MET A 207 6.99 -0.39 10.37
CA MET A 207 6.50 0.96 10.10
C MET A 207 5.39 0.90 9.06
N LEU A 208 4.24 1.48 9.39
CA LEU A 208 3.11 1.63 8.48
C LEU A 208 3.27 2.96 7.74
N MET A 209 3.43 2.87 6.44
CA MET A 209 3.55 4.03 5.55
C MET A 209 2.34 4.08 4.62
N PRO A 210 1.24 4.75 5.02
CA PRO A 210 0.12 4.92 4.12
C PRO A 210 0.58 5.76 2.94
N SER A 211 0.38 5.24 1.72
CA SER A 211 0.57 6.05 0.52
C SER A 211 -0.61 7.00 0.37
N GLY A 212 -0.35 8.24 -0.02
CA GLY A 212 -1.41 9.16 -0.45
C GLY A 212 -1.93 8.77 -1.84
N ASN A 213 -3.22 9.01 -2.07
CA ASN A 213 -3.83 8.97 -3.40
C ASN A 213 -3.55 10.27 -4.14
#